data_238aae149ab6768d28875ee9bd335f3a
#
_entry.id   238aae149ab6768d28875ee9bd335f3a
#
_cell.length_a   1.000
_cell.length_b   1.000
_cell.length_c   1.000
_cell.angle_alpha   90.00
_cell.angle_beta   90.00
_cell.angle_gamma   90.00
#
_symmetry.space_group_name_H-M   'P 1'
#
loop_
_entity.id
_entity.type
_entity.pdbx_description
1 polymer ?
#
loop_
_entity_poly.entity_id
_entity_poly.type
_entity_poly.pdbx_seq_one_letter_code
_entity_poly.pdbx_strand_id
1 'polypeptide(L)'
;NDRTDSGKGAFTVKTVGPDGNPILKLEHSVTAVLDVNGEEVALTRTLTEDWVKPRGKAEVELKGNTTHYFCNGVEIKAGAFQEKVTAITEEQLFKLITNPAYFPSLDWKTQREILLRIAGGVTYEEVAAGRADFAAILSLLSGKDLAEFKQEIAYRKSRIKEGLGKCPIEINAIDSVTPEAPD
;
A
#
# COMPACT_ATOMS: atom_id res chain seq x y z
N ASN A 1 5.98 -10.49 -15.02
CA ASN A 1 4.61 -10.80 -14.57
C ASN A 1 3.64 -9.98 -15.39
N ASP A 2 2.94 -10.65 -16.31
CA ASP A 2 1.91 -10.05 -17.13
C ASP A 2 0.66 -9.85 -16.26
N ARG A 3 0.58 -8.71 -15.59
CA ARG A 3 -0.58 -8.36 -14.77
C ARG A 3 -1.25 -7.13 -15.34
N THR A 4 -2.57 -7.13 -15.31
CA THR A 4 -3.35 -5.92 -15.57
C THR A 4 -3.12 -4.92 -14.44
N ASP A 5 -3.31 -3.65 -14.73
CA ASP A 5 -3.13 -2.54 -13.77
C ASP A 5 -4.01 -2.68 -12.52
N SER A 6 -5.17 -3.34 -12.66
CA SER A 6 -6.06 -3.68 -11.54
C SER A 6 -5.57 -4.85 -10.68
N GLY A 7 -4.47 -5.50 -11.04
CA GLY A 7 -3.95 -6.69 -10.33
C GLY A 7 -4.84 -7.93 -10.43
N LYS A 8 -5.95 -7.85 -11.13
CA LYS A 8 -6.92 -8.93 -11.32
C LYS A 8 -6.72 -9.58 -12.68
N GLY A 9 -6.23 -10.80 -12.66
CA GLY A 9 -5.97 -11.59 -13.85
C GLY A 9 -4.61 -11.32 -14.51
N ALA A 10 -4.09 -12.33 -15.16
CA ALA A 10 -2.93 -12.22 -16.04
C ALA A 10 -3.43 -11.93 -17.45
N PHE A 11 -2.78 -11.02 -18.15
CA PHE A 11 -2.93 -10.88 -19.59
C PHE A 11 -1.60 -11.24 -20.27
N THR A 12 -1.67 -11.69 -21.50
CA THR A 12 -0.45 -11.93 -22.28
C THR A 12 -0.12 -10.71 -23.15
N VAL A 13 1.15 -10.33 -23.18
CA VAL A 13 1.64 -9.32 -24.12
C VAL A 13 1.88 -9.91 -25.52
N LYS A 14 1.77 -11.26 -25.65
CA LYS A 14 1.96 -11.93 -26.93
C LYS A 14 0.82 -11.60 -27.91
N THR A 15 1.18 -11.33 -29.15
CA THR A 15 0.21 -11.18 -30.22
C THR A 15 -0.58 -12.46 -30.42
N VAL A 16 -1.90 -12.34 -30.48
CA VAL A 16 -2.82 -13.47 -30.66
C VAL A 16 -3.25 -13.55 -32.13
N GLY A 17 -3.18 -14.73 -32.69
CA GLY A 17 -3.64 -14.99 -34.05
C GLY A 17 -5.17 -15.06 -34.18
N PRO A 18 -5.71 -15.18 -35.40
CA PRO A 18 -7.14 -15.33 -35.65
C PRO A 18 -7.76 -16.58 -35.01
N ASP A 19 -6.94 -17.57 -34.70
CA ASP A 19 -7.30 -18.83 -34.04
C ASP A 19 -7.35 -18.72 -32.51
N GLY A 20 -7.10 -17.53 -31.95
CA GLY A 20 -7.06 -17.31 -30.51
C GLY A 20 -5.77 -17.76 -29.82
N ASN A 21 -4.79 -18.28 -30.56
CA ASN A 21 -3.51 -18.74 -30.04
C ASN A 21 -2.42 -17.67 -30.17
N PRO A 22 -1.42 -17.61 -29.25
CA PRO A 22 -0.28 -16.71 -29.39
C PRO A 22 0.54 -17.06 -30.63
N ILE A 23 0.89 -16.03 -31.39
CA ILE A 23 1.83 -16.18 -32.51
C ILE A 23 3.23 -16.34 -31.91
N LEU A 24 3.85 -17.50 -32.25
CA LEU A 24 5.16 -17.87 -31.72
C LEU A 24 6.30 -17.21 -32.50
N LYS A 25 7.48 -17.17 -31.90
CA LYS A 25 8.73 -16.60 -32.45
C LYS A 25 8.64 -15.11 -32.79
N LEU A 26 7.78 -14.39 -32.10
CA LEU A 26 7.75 -12.94 -32.13
C LEU A 26 8.44 -12.35 -30.91
N GLU A 27 9.21 -11.32 -31.15
CA GLU A 27 9.73 -10.45 -30.10
C GLU A 27 8.72 -9.35 -29.81
N HIS A 28 8.48 -9.08 -28.54
CA HIS A 28 7.58 -8.01 -28.11
C HIS A 28 8.37 -6.99 -27.30
N SER A 29 8.46 -5.79 -27.80
CA SER A 29 9.24 -4.72 -27.18
C SER A 29 8.38 -3.50 -26.91
N VAL A 30 8.61 -2.88 -25.75
CA VAL A 30 8.01 -1.61 -25.35
C VAL A 30 9.12 -0.68 -24.91
N THR A 31 9.15 0.52 -25.48
CA THR A 31 10.10 1.57 -25.13
C THR A 31 9.35 2.79 -24.63
N ALA A 32 9.75 3.31 -23.49
CA ALA A 32 9.33 4.61 -22.96
C ALA A 32 10.51 5.57 -23.06
N VAL A 33 10.30 6.70 -23.71
CA VAL A 33 11.28 7.80 -23.76
C VAL A 33 10.75 8.90 -22.86
N LEU A 34 11.53 9.25 -21.85
CA LEU A 34 11.16 10.20 -20.78
C LEU A 34 12.17 11.35 -20.77
N ASP A 35 11.69 12.56 -20.56
CA ASP A 35 12.54 13.68 -20.18
C ASP A 35 12.60 13.74 -18.65
N VAL A 36 13.79 13.54 -18.10
CA VAL A 36 14.04 13.58 -16.66
C VAL A 36 15.01 14.73 -16.37
N ASN A 37 14.50 15.85 -15.91
CA ASN A 37 15.29 17.07 -15.61
C ASN A 37 16.10 17.60 -16.81
N GLY A 38 15.57 17.48 -18.03
CA GLY A 38 16.22 17.93 -19.26
C GLY A 38 17.14 16.88 -19.89
N GLU A 39 17.22 15.69 -19.34
CA GLU A 39 17.94 14.56 -19.94
C GLU A 39 16.96 13.50 -20.45
N GLU A 40 17.17 13.06 -21.70
CA GLU A 40 16.38 11.99 -22.29
C GLU A 40 16.82 10.64 -21.74
N VAL A 41 15.88 9.90 -21.19
CA VAL A 41 16.06 8.52 -20.69
C VAL A 41 15.14 7.58 -21.45
N ALA A 42 15.72 6.65 -22.21
CA ALA A 42 14.99 5.59 -22.90
C ALA A 42 15.02 4.30 -22.08
N LEU A 43 13.86 3.84 -21.67
CA LEU A 43 13.66 2.58 -20.95
C LEU A 43 12.96 1.58 -21.86
N THR A 44 13.60 0.43 -22.12
CA THR A 44 13.04 -0.60 -23.01
C THR A 44 12.90 -1.91 -22.26
N ARG A 45 11.78 -2.58 -22.47
CA ARG A 45 11.52 -3.93 -22.00
C ARG A 45 11.16 -4.81 -23.17
N THR A 46 11.90 -5.91 -23.38
CA THR A 46 11.72 -6.83 -24.49
C THR A 46 11.44 -8.23 -23.98
N LEU A 47 10.36 -8.85 -24.45
CA LEU A 47 10.01 -10.25 -24.18
C LEU A 47 10.40 -11.11 -25.37
N THR A 48 11.24 -12.09 -25.13
CA THR A 48 11.68 -13.09 -26.12
C THR A 48 11.26 -14.49 -25.68
N GLU A 49 11.16 -15.41 -26.64
CA GLU A 49 10.88 -16.82 -26.39
C GLU A 49 12.17 -17.63 -26.30
N ASP A 50 12.27 -18.47 -25.28
CA ASP A 50 13.41 -19.39 -25.11
C ASP A 50 13.12 -20.73 -25.77
N TRP A 51 13.75 -20.96 -26.91
CA TRP A 51 13.62 -22.18 -27.65
C TRP A 51 14.84 -23.09 -27.42
N VAL A 52 14.60 -24.32 -27.03
CA VAL A 52 15.67 -25.32 -26.80
C VAL A 52 15.45 -26.56 -27.65
N LYS A 53 16.55 -27.18 -28.10
CA LYS A 53 16.52 -28.47 -28.73
C LYS A 53 16.86 -29.54 -27.69
N PRO A 54 15.88 -30.31 -27.19
CA PRO A 54 16.16 -31.37 -26.22
C PRO A 54 17.08 -32.45 -26.84
N ARG A 55 17.93 -33.02 -26.00
CA ARG A 55 18.85 -34.11 -26.44
C ARG A 55 18.06 -35.27 -26.97
N GLY A 56 18.35 -35.68 -28.20
CA GLY A 56 17.70 -36.84 -28.85
C GLY A 56 16.40 -36.49 -29.61
N LYS A 57 15.96 -35.25 -29.62
CA LYS A 57 14.82 -34.80 -30.43
C LYS A 57 15.29 -34.01 -31.66
N ALA A 58 14.55 -34.14 -32.77
CA ALA A 58 14.82 -33.36 -34.00
C ALA A 58 14.27 -31.94 -33.92
N GLU A 59 13.17 -31.73 -33.18
CA GLU A 59 12.43 -30.48 -33.10
C GLU A 59 12.85 -29.63 -31.90
N VAL A 60 12.74 -28.31 -32.06
CA VAL A 60 12.92 -27.35 -30.98
C VAL A 60 11.58 -27.15 -30.22
N GLU A 61 11.67 -27.08 -28.93
CA GLU A 61 10.52 -26.89 -28.04
C GLU A 61 10.61 -25.52 -27.32
N LEU A 62 9.47 -24.88 -27.13
CA LEU A 62 9.39 -23.67 -26.32
C LEU A 62 9.57 -24.02 -24.86
N LYS A 63 10.66 -23.58 -24.24
CA LYS A 63 10.95 -23.79 -22.82
C LYS A 63 10.30 -22.75 -21.92
N GLY A 64 10.23 -21.52 -22.38
CA GLY A 64 9.73 -20.39 -21.59
C GLY A 64 9.86 -19.07 -22.31
N ASN A 65 9.83 -17.99 -21.55
CA ASN A 65 10.05 -16.64 -22.07
C ASN A 65 11.03 -15.93 -21.16
N THR A 66 11.92 -15.13 -21.75
CA THR A 66 12.87 -14.28 -21.05
C THR A 66 12.53 -12.80 -21.31
N THR A 67 12.63 -11.98 -20.27
CA THR A 67 12.46 -10.54 -20.39
C THR A 67 13.83 -9.86 -20.27
N HIS A 68 14.18 -9.08 -21.27
CA HIS A 68 15.37 -8.26 -21.30
C HIS A 68 15.01 -6.80 -20.98
N TYR A 69 15.90 -6.11 -20.29
CA TYR A 69 15.70 -4.74 -19.85
C TYR A 69 16.86 -3.88 -20.35
N PHE A 70 16.54 -2.72 -20.94
CA PHE A 70 17.54 -1.81 -21.47
C PHE A 70 17.31 -0.40 -20.93
N CYS A 71 18.40 0.30 -20.69
CA CYS A 71 18.40 1.73 -20.40
C CYS A 71 19.34 2.42 -21.41
N ASN A 72 18.81 3.37 -22.18
CA ASN A 72 19.53 4.07 -23.24
C ASN A 72 20.23 3.10 -24.21
N GLY A 73 19.55 2.01 -24.57
CA GLY A 73 20.06 0.97 -25.46
C GLY A 73 21.04 -0.03 -24.84
N VAL A 74 21.40 0.14 -23.56
CA VAL A 74 22.31 -0.79 -22.86
C VAL A 74 21.50 -1.76 -22.03
N GLU A 75 21.75 -3.07 -22.21
CA GLU A 75 21.10 -4.12 -21.45
C GLU A 75 21.54 -4.07 -19.98
N ILE A 76 20.56 -4.12 -19.08
CA ILE A 76 20.76 -4.10 -17.63
C ILE A 76 19.93 -5.19 -16.93
N LYS A 77 20.30 -5.54 -15.70
CA LYS A 77 19.54 -6.50 -14.92
C LYS A 77 18.19 -5.94 -14.47
N ALA A 78 17.18 -6.81 -14.29
CA ALA A 78 15.84 -6.42 -13.84
C ALA A 78 15.84 -5.55 -12.57
N GLY A 79 16.70 -5.87 -11.59
CA GLY A 79 16.84 -5.06 -10.36
C GLY A 79 17.30 -3.63 -10.66
N ALA A 80 18.37 -3.48 -11.44
CA ALA A 80 18.88 -2.17 -11.83
C ALA A 80 17.89 -1.37 -12.69
N PHE A 81 17.10 -2.06 -13.51
CA PHE A 81 16.00 -1.41 -14.26
C PHE A 81 14.93 -0.87 -13.30
N GLN A 82 14.51 -1.68 -12.33
CA GLN A 82 13.51 -1.27 -11.34
C GLN A 82 14.01 -0.10 -10.47
N GLU A 83 15.27 -0.11 -10.07
CA GLU A 83 15.89 1.00 -9.32
C GLU A 83 15.85 2.30 -10.14
N LYS A 84 16.17 2.25 -11.45
CA LYS A 84 16.09 3.41 -12.33
C LYS A 84 14.66 3.93 -12.47
N VAL A 85 13.68 3.04 -12.65
CA VAL A 85 12.25 3.43 -12.72
C VAL A 85 11.82 4.10 -11.40
N THR A 86 12.17 3.52 -10.26
CA THR A 86 11.80 4.06 -8.94
C THR A 86 12.50 5.39 -8.65
N ALA A 87 13.72 5.58 -9.15
CA ALA A 87 14.42 6.87 -9.02
C ALA A 87 13.78 8.01 -9.83
N ILE A 88 13.07 7.69 -10.93
CA ILE A 88 12.34 8.69 -11.73
C ILE A 88 11.05 9.09 -11.02
N THR A 89 10.27 8.12 -10.55
CA THR A 89 9.00 8.39 -9.86
C THR A 89 8.54 7.16 -9.05
N GLU A 90 7.84 7.42 -7.96
CA GLU A 90 7.15 6.37 -7.23
C GLU A 90 6.01 5.77 -8.08
N GLU A 91 5.85 4.45 -8.04
CA GLU A 91 4.82 3.73 -8.80
C GLU A 91 3.41 4.26 -8.52
N GLN A 92 3.10 4.55 -7.26
CA GLN A 92 1.80 5.08 -6.85
C GLN A 92 1.53 6.47 -7.47
N LEU A 93 2.52 7.35 -7.44
CA LEU A 93 2.41 8.68 -8.04
C LEU A 93 2.24 8.60 -9.55
N PHE A 94 3.04 7.74 -10.20
CA PHE A 94 2.92 7.51 -11.64
C PHE A 94 1.51 7.04 -12.03
N LYS A 95 0.96 6.06 -11.32
CA LYS A 95 -0.40 5.55 -11.55
C LYS A 95 -1.48 6.62 -11.31
N LEU A 96 -1.31 7.45 -10.29
CA LEU A 96 -2.24 8.55 -10.01
C LEU A 96 -2.31 9.57 -11.16
N ILE A 97 -1.18 9.84 -11.82
CA ILE A 97 -1.09 10.84 -12.90
C ILE A 97 -1.55 10.24 -14.24
N THR A 98 -1.18 8.98 -14.52
CA THR A 98 -1.35 8.38 -15.84
C THR A 98 -2.61 7.54 -15.99
N ASN A 99 -3.18 7.04 -14.90
CA ASN A 99 -4.36 6.16 -14.93
C ASN A 99 -5.53 6.78 -14.18
N PRO A 100 -6.52 7.38 -14.88
CA PRO A 100 -7.66 8.02 -14.22
C PRO A 100 -8.55 7.05 -13.43
N ALA A 101 -8.49 5.74 -13.74
CA ALA A 101 -9.23 4.71 -13.00
C ALA A 101 -8.52 4.24 -11.73
N TYR A 102 -7.24 4.61 -11.53
CA TYR A 102 -6.46 4.14 -10.40
C TYR A 102 -6.99 4.68 -9.07
N PHE A 103 -7.14 6.00 -8.95
CA PHE A 103 -7.62 6.61 -7.71
C PHE A 103 -9.00 6.07 -7.27
N PRO A 104 -10.02 5.98 -8.14
CA PRO A 104 -11.30 5.38 -7.76
C PRO A 104 -11.24 3.90 -7.37
N SER A 105 -10.24 3.16 -7.84
CA SER A 105 -10.07 1.74 -7.52
C SER A 105 -9.46 1.48 -6.15
N LEU A 106 -8.89 2.50 -5.51
CA LEU A 106 -8.30 2.41 -4.18
C LEU A 106 -9.38 2.31 -3.09
N ASP A 107 -9.04 1.69 -1.98
CA ASP A 107 -9.91 1.74 -0.80
C ASP A 107 -10.03 3.18 -0.24
N TRP A 108 -11.13 3.46 0.43
CA TRP A 108 -11.45 4.81 0.90
C TRP A 108 -10.41 5.40 1.87
N LYS A 109 -9.69 4.56 2.65
CA LYS A 109 -8.66 5.03 3.59
C LYS A 109 -7.46 5.55 2.83
N THR A 110 -6.98 4.78 1.86
CA THR A 110 -5.88 5.17 0.97
C THR A 110 -6.24 6.42 0.15
N GLN A 111 -7.47 6.48 -0.39
CA GLN A 111 -7.95 7.69 -1.08
C GLN A 111 -7.90 8.92 -0.15
N ARG A 112 -8.37 8.77 1.08
CA ARG A 112 -8.36 9.84 2.08
C ARG A 112 -6.94 10.30 2.42
N GLU A 113 -6.01 9.37 2.61
CA GLU A 113 -4.60 9.69 2.89
C GLU A 113 -3.95 10.46 1.74
N ILE A 114 -4.19 10.06 0.50
CA ILE A 114 -3.69 10.75 -0.68
C ILE A 114 -4.26 12.18 -0.73
N LEU A 115 -5.56 12.35 -0.53
CA LEU A 115 -6.20 13.66 -0.55
C LEU A 115 -5.68 14.57 0.57
N LEU A 116 -5.50 14.06 1.79
CA LEU A 116 -4.94 14.81 2.90
C LEU A 116 -3.49 15.23 2.62
N ARG A 117 -2.69 14.37 2.00
CA ARG A 117 -1.31 14.69 1.62
C ARG A 117 -1.25 15.79 0.55
N ILE A 118 -2.17 15.79 -0.41
CA ILE A 118 -2.26 16.81 -1.46
C ILE A 118 -2.79 18.15 -0.89
N ALA A 119 -3.79 18.09 -0.02
CA ALA A 119 -4.41 19.28 0.58
C ALA A 119 -3.50 20.00 1.59
N GLY A 120 -2.41 19.35 2.01
CA GLY A 120 -1.63 19.79 3.16
C GLY A 120 -2.35 19.37 4.47
N GLY A 121 -1.67 18.61 5.32
CA GLY A 121 -2.27 18.18 6.59
C GLY A 121 -2.62 19.38 7.46
N VAL A 122 -3.84 19.46 7.96
CA VAL A 122 -4.22 20.40 9.01
C VAL A 122 -3.71 19.85 10.33
N THR A 123 -2.94 20.63 11.06
CA THR A 123 -2.41 20.20 12.36
C THR A 123 -3.50 20.25 13.45
N TYR A 124 -3.30 19.52 14.53
CA TYR A 124 -4.24 19.54 15.66
C TYR A 124 -4.34 20.94 16.28
N GLU A 125 -3.23 21.70 16.28
CA GLU A 125 -3.16 23.07 16.76
C GLU A 125 -4.02 24.02 15.89
N GLU A 126 -3.96 23.86 14.57
CA GLU A 126 -4.78 24.67 13.64
C GLU A 126 -6.28 24.36 13.82
N VAL A 127 -6.64 23.09 14.02
CA VAL A 127 -8.05 22.71 14.31
C VAL A 127 -8.50 23.26 15.65
N ALA A 128 -7.63 23.27 16.66
CA ALA A 128 -7.95 23.74 18.00
C ALA A 128 -7.99 25.26 18.12
N ALA A 129 -7.32 26.00 17.22
CA ALA A 129 -7.27 27.47 17.26
C ALA A 129 -8.66 28.14 17.22
N GLY A 130 -9.65 27.47 16.62
CA GLY A 130 -11.03 27.92 16.54
C GLY A 130 -11.98 27.39 17.60
N ARG A 131 -11.51 26.47 18.51
CA ARG A 131 -12.40 25.73 19.41
C ARG A 131 -11.74 25.40 20.76
N ALA A 132 -12.24 26.08 21.82
CA ALA A 132 -11.72 25.91 23.18
C ALA A 132 -11.83 24.49 23.74
N ASP A 133 -12.86 23.71 23.36
CA ASP A 133 -13.04 22.32 23.72
C ASP A 133 -11.94 21.43 23.13
N PHE A 134 -11.50 21.69 21.90
CA PHE A 134 -10.39 20.97 21.28
C PHE A 134 -9.04 21.37 21.87
N ALA A 135 -8.84 22.64 22.21
CA ALA A 135 -7.63 23.07 22.89
C ALA A 135 -7.44 22.37 24.26
N ALA A 136 -8.53 22.17 25.00
CA ALA A 136 -8.50 21.42 26.24
C ALA A 136 -8.10 19.94 26.03
N ILE A 137 -8.59 19.31 24.95
CA ILE A 137 -8.19 17.93 24.61
C ILE A 137 -6.71 17.87 24.24
N LEU A 138 -6.20 18.83 23.44
CA LEU A 138 -4.78 18.90 23.08
C LEU A 138 -3.85 18.96 24.29
N SER A 139 -4.21 19.75 25.29
CA SER A 139 -3.42 19.82 26.53
C SER A 139 -3.35 18.49 27.27
N LEU A 140 -4.38 17.64 27.16
CA LEU A 140 -4.44 16.31 27.77
C LEU A 140 -3.68 15.22 26.97
N LEU A 141 -3.44 15.44 25.68
CA LEU A 141 -2.72 14.46 24.85
C LEU A 141 -1.26 14.29 25.27
N SER A 142 -0.62 15.34 25.81
CA SER A 142 0.77 15.30 26.32
C SER A 142 1.76 14.64 25.34
N GLY A 143 1.63 14.95 24.04
CA GLY A 143 2.49 14.42 22.97
C GLY A 143 2.10 13.04 22.45
N LYS A 144 1.02 12.44 22.97
CA LYS A 144 0.45 11.19 22.43
C LYS A 144 -0.43 11.48 21.22
N ASP A 145 -0.57 10.48 20.34
CA ASP A 145 -1.55 10.58 19.29
C ASP A 145 -2.99 10.39 19.86
N LEU A 146 -4.00 10.82 19.10
CA LEU A 146 -5.40 10.75 19.50
C LEU A 146 -5.89 9.30 19.67
N ALA A 147 -5.35 8.35 18.91
CA ALA A 147 -5.73 6.94 18.99
C ALA A 147 -5.16 6.30 20.26
N GLU A 148 -3.91 6.58 20.61
CA GLU A 148 -3.27 6.15 21.85
C GLU A 148 -4.00 6.71 23.08
N PHE A 149 -4.32 8.01 23.07
CA PHE A 149 -5.07 8.65 24.14
C PHE A 149 -6.46 8.01 24.32
N LYS A 150 -7.16 7.73 23.23
CA LYS A 150 -8.46 7.06 23.26
C LYS A 150 -8.38 5.65 23.85
N GLN A 151 -7.33 4.89 23.54
CA GLN A 151 -7.10 3.57 24.12
C GLN A 151 -6.81 3.68 25.63
N GLU A 152 -6.00 4.64 26.04
CA GLU A 152 -5.72 4.88 27.47
C GLU A 152 -7.00 5.21 28.26
N ILE A 153 -7.84 6.11 27.73
CA ILE A 153 -9.12 6.42 28.36
C ILE A 153 -10.04 5.21 28.43
N ALA A 154 -10.09 4.39 27.39
CA ALA A 154 -10.87 3.15 27.39
C ALA A 154 -10.38 2.17 28.45
N TYR A 155 -9.07 2.02 28.59
CA TYR A 155 -8.46 1.18 29.65
C TYR A 155 -8.79 1.71 31.05
N ARG A 156 -8.60 3.00 31.31
CA ARG A 156 -8.95 3.63 32.61
C ARG A 156 -10.43 3.44 32.95
N LYS A 157 -11.32 3.66 31.98
CA LYS A 157 -12.76 3.43 32.13
C LYS A 157 -13.09 1.99 32.51
N SER A 158 -12.43 1.01 31.87
CA SER A 158 -12.61 -0.41 32.20
C SER A 158 -12.17 -0.72 33.60
N ARG A 159 -11.04 -0.20 34.07
CA ARG A 159 -10.51 -0.38 35.40
C ARG A 159 -11.45 0.19 36.49
N ILE A 160 -11.95 1.41 36.24
CA ILE A 160 -12.92 2.05 37.16
C ILE A 160 -14.21 1.23 37.20
N LYS A 161 -14.72 0.77 36.06
CA LYS A 161 -15.92 -0.07 36.01
C LYS A 161 -15.75 -1.40 36.77
N GLU A 162 -14.58 -2.02 36.64
CA GLU A 162 -14.24 -3.23 37.39
C GLU A 162 -14.20 -2.97 38.91
N GLY A 163 -13.56 -1.87 39.36
CA GLY A 163 -13.52 -1.45 40.75
C GLY A 163 -14.92 -1.20 41.31
N LEU A 164 -15.75 -0.44 40.60
CA LEU A 164 -17.13 -0.19 40.98
C LEU A 164 -17.96 -1.48 41.11
N GLY A 165 -17.70 -2.48 40.25
CA GLY A 165 -18.38 -3.77 40.34
C GLY A 165 -17.98 -4.60 41.56
N LYS A 166 -16.80 -4.36 42.15
CA LYS A 166 -16.35 -5.03 43.40
C LYS A 166 -16.86 -4.38 44.67
N CYS A 167 -17.14 -3.07 44.63
CA CYS A 167 -17.61 -2.35 45.84
C CYS A 167 -18.81 -2.96 46.52
N PRO A 168 -19.90 -3.44 45.86
CA PRO A 168 -21.02 -4.06 46.53
C PRO A 168 -20.63 -5.34 47.28
N ILE A 169 -19.69 -6.12 46.71
CA ILE A 169 -19.20 -7.36 47.29
C ILE A 169 -18.39 -7.05 48.57
N GLU A 170 -17.53 -6.04 48.50
CA GLU A 170 -16.72 -5.59 49.63
C GLU A 170 -17.60 -5.00 50.74
N ILE A 171 -18.62 -4.20 50.40
CA ILE A 171 -19.58 -3.67 51.35
C ILE A 171 -20.32 -4.81 52.07
N ASN A 172 -20.88 -5.76 51.32
CA ASN A 172 -21.58 -6.90 51.92
C ASN A 172 -20.66 -7.76 52.80
N ALA A 173 -19.39 -7.93 52.44
CA ALA A 173 -18.42 -8.64 53.25
C ALA A 173 -18.13 -7.91 54.59
N ILE A 174 -18.03 -6.58 54.57
CA ILE A 174 -17.84 -5.76 55.77
C ILE A 174 -19.08 -5.80 56.66
N ASP A 175 -20.27 -5.63 56.08
CA ASP A 175 -21.54 -5.66 56.81
C ASP A 175 -21.77 -7.02 57.50
N SER A 176 -21.32 -8.12 56.88
CA SER A 176 -21.47 -9.46 57.47
C SER A 176 -20.57 -9.74 58.69
N VAL A 177 -19.48 -8.99 58.86
CA VAL A 177 -18.55 -9.14 59.99
C VAL A 177 -18.64 -8.00 61.02
N THR A 178 -19.41 -6.95 60.73
CA THR A 178 -19.62 -5.84 61.65
C THR A 178 -20.72 -6.20 62.63
N PRO A 179 -20.44 -6.30 63.99
CA PRO A 179 -21.46 -6.59 64.95
C PRO A 179 -22.51 -5.47 65.01
N GLU A 180 -23.79 -5.88 65.11
CA GLU A 180 -24.87 -4.91 65.39
C GLU A 180 -24.52 -4.08 66.61
N ALA A 181 -24.73 -2.77 66.51
CA ALA A 181 -24.54 -1.91 67.70
C ALA A 181 -25.46 -2.36 68.85
N PRO A 182 -24.97 -2.48 70.06
CA PRO A 182 -25.85 -2.80 71.19
C PRO A 182 -26.83 -1.65 71.43
N ASP A 183 -28.13 -1.99 71.60
CA ASP A 183 -29.21 -1.04 71.95
C ASP A 183 -28.92 -0.28 73.26
#